data_f7b3ba7e14fab0b27a5a4d30fdb3852f
#
_entry.id   f7b3ba7e14fab0b27a5a4d30fdb3852f
#
_cell.length_a   1.000
_cell.length_b   1.000
_cell.length_c   1.000
_cell.angle_alpha   90.00
_cell.angle_beta   90.00
_cell.angle_gamma   90.00
#
_symmetry.space_group_name_H-M   'P 1'
#
loop_
_entity.id
_entity.type
_entity.pdbx_description
1 polymer ?
#
loop_
_entity_poly.entity_id
_entity_poly.type
_entity_poly.pdbx_seq_one_letter_code
_entity_poly.pdbx_strand_id
1 'polypeptide(L)'
;MKKVLLIVMTAFIAVTTNAQIKAPQPSPVGKITQNIGLTDITIEYSRPSMKGRKVFGVLVPYNELWRTGANASTKVTFSENVKVGGQELKKGTYALYSIPGEKEWTIIFNKNIDHWGADGYKQEEDVCRFTVKPISFPSTVESFTISIDNLKNGSCDISLAWDKTQVTIPVVLTTDESMVSSIKKAMDGPSAGDYYAAARYYHEENKDVKQALEWVNKSLEKGGDKFWILRLKALLQAKSGDYSGAITTAEKSSELAKKEDNSDYPRMNDESIKEWKSKK
;
A
#
# COMPACT_ATOMS: atom_id res chain seq x y z
N MET A 1 3.05 84.68 30.67
CA MET A 1 3.60 83.81 29.63
C MET A 1 3.88 82.48 30.27
N LYS A 2 2.96 81.51 30.02
CA LYS A 2 3.07 80.15 30.63
C LYS A 2 3.87 79.28 29.63
N LYS A 3 5.03 78.73 30.07
CA LYS A 3 5.80 77.78 29.31
C LYS A 3 5.17 76.41 29.55
N VAL A 4 4.64 75.79 28.48
CA VAL A 4 4.17 74.40 28.48
C VAL A 4 5.36 73.52 28.20
N LEU A 5 5.75 72.66 29.14
CA LEU A 5 6.79 71.68 29.01
C LEU A 5 6.15 70.39 28.47
N LEU A 6 6.43 70.07 27.19
CA LEU A 6 5.96 68.84 26.53
C LEU A 6 6.93 67.68 26.87
N ILE A 7 6.50 66.77 27.73
CA ILE A 7 7.23 65.56 28.03
C ILE A 7 6.84 64.50 26.99
N VAL A 8 7.75 64.19 26.08
CA VAL A 8 7.59 63.07 25.12
C VAL A 8 8.03 61.78 25.84
N MET A 9 7.06 60.99 26.20
CA MET A 9 7.25 59.68 26.82
C MET A 9 7.48 58.65 25.72
N THR A 10 8.72 58.35 25.37
CA THR A 10 9.09 57.30 24.42
C THR A 10 8.88 55.94 25.08
N ALA A 11 7.78 55.27 24.76
CA ALA A 11 7.54 53.88 25.16
C ALA A 11 8.48 52.96 24.40
N PHE A 12 9.51 52.45 25.06
CA PHE A 12 10.36 51.37 24.55
C PHE A 12 9.54 50.07 24.57
N ILE A 13 8.99 49.64 23.45
CA ILE A 13 8.42 48.30 23.30
C ILE A 13 9.62 47.33 23.19
N ALA A 14 9.94 46.69 24.26
CA ALA A 14 10.90 45.57 24.25
C ALA A 14 10.24 44.39 23.54
N VAL A 15 10.55 44.20 22.26
CA VAL A 15 10.20 42.99 21.50
C VAL A 15 11.13 41.90 22.01
N THR A 16 10.68 41.07 22.93
CA THR A 16 11.37 39.84 23.33
C THR A 16 11.26 38.84 22.18
N THR A 17 12.25 38.87 21.29
CA THR A 17 12.43 37.78 20.32
C THR A 17 12.93 36.56 21.08
N ASN A 18 12.05 35.62 21.41
CA ASN A 18 12.45 34.29 21.84
C ASN A 18 13.11 33.58 20.65
N ALA A 19 14.42 33.71 20.53
CA ALA A 19 15.23 32.89 19.62
C ALA A 19 15.23 31.45 20.15
N GLN A 20 14.21 30.69 19.78
CA GLN A 20 14.10 29.28 20.14
C GLN A 20 15.09 28.50 19.29
N ILE A 21 16.17 27.99 19.90
CA ILE A 21 17.12 27.10 19.22
C ILE A 21 16.36 25.84 18.81
N LYS A 22 16.23 25.62 17.51
CA LYS A 22 15.59 24.43 16.95
C LYS A 22 16.60 23.28 16.94
N ALA A 23 16.65 22.52 18.04
CA ALA A 23 17.53 21.35 18.13
C ALA A 23 17.01 20.18 17.28
N PRO A 24 17.89 19.42 16.61
CA PRO A 24 17.52 18.19 15.92
C PRO A 24 16.92 17.16 16.89
N GLN A 25 15.86 16.49 16.48
CA GLN A 25 15.23 15.45 17.29
C GLN A 25 16.08 14.17 17.29
N PRO A 26 16.36 13.54 18.45
CA PRO A 26 17.12 12.29 18.52
C PRO A 26 16.47 11.11 17.78
N SER A 27 15.16 11.15 17.61
CA SER A 27 14.36 10.15 16.87
C SER A 27 13.48 10.92 15.87
N PRO A 28 14.02 11.23 14.66
CA PRO A 28 13.28 12.03 13.69
C PRO A 28 12.01 11.32 13.23
N VAL A 29 10.99 12.11 12.90
CA VAL A 29 9.75 11.60 12.32
C VAL A 29 9.99 11.19 10.87
N GLY A 30 9.53 10.01 10.50
CA GLY A 30 9.41 9.54 9.12
C GLY A 30 7.94 9.38 8.75
N LYS A 31 7.64 9.61 7.48
CA LYS A 31 6.32 9.36 6.89
C LYS A 31 6.48 8.65 5.57
N ILE A 32 5.75 7.57 5.39
CA ILE A 32 5.64 6.84 4.13
C ILE A 32 4.17 6.80 3.72
N THR A 33 3.93 6.96 2.43
CA THR A 33 2.61 6.79 1.82
C THR A 33 2.78 5.91 0.60
N GLN A 34 2.00 4.84 0.51
CA GLN A 34 2.00 3.90 -0.59
C GLN A 34 0.58 3.68 -1.10
N ASN A 35 0.37 3.90 -2.39
CA ASN A 35 -0.86 3.48 -3.07
C ASN A 35 -0.72 2.02 -3.48
N ILE A 36 -1.75 1.20 -3.20
CA ILE A 36 -1.79 -0.23 -3.50
C ILE A 36 -3.20 -0.58 -3.94
N GLY A 37 -3.37 -1.02 -5.18
CA GLY A 37 -4.69 -1.23 -5.74
C GLY A 37 -5.52 0.06 -5.70
N LEU A 38 -6.59 0.07 -4.91
CA LEU A 38 -7.46 1.25 -4.69
C LEU A 38 -7.29 1.87 -3.30
N THR A 39 -6.27 1.47 -2.55
CA THR A 39 -6.07 1.86 -1.15
C THR A 39 -4.75 2.61 -0.98
N ASP A 40 -4.80 3.75 -0.29
CA ASP A 40 -3.62 4.43 0.21
C ASP A 40 -3.34 4.01 1.65
N ILE A 41 -2.11 3.62 1.94
CA ILE A 41 -1.63 3.35 3.28
C ILE A 41 -0.60 4.41 3.62
N THR A 42 -0.82 5.16 4.71
CA THR A 42 0.13 6.15 5.23
C THR A 42 0.58 5.74 6.63
N ILE A 43 1.90 5.73 6.86
CA ILE A 43 2.49 5.43 8.17
C ILE A 43 3.36 6.60 8.58
N GLU A 44 3.08 7.16 9.77
CA GLU A 44 3.86 8.23 10.38
C GLU A 44 4.41 7.75 11.72
N TYR A 45 5.72 7.80 11.89
CA TYR A 45 6.38 7.23 13.05
C TYR A 45 7.73 7.91 13.33
N SER A 46 8.17 7.88 14.59
CA SER A 46 9.51 8.34 14.96
C SER A 46 10.51 7.19 14.89
N ARG A 47 11.71 7.48 14.37
CA ARG A 47 12.76 6.51 14.04
C ARG A 47 13.92 6.57 15.02
N PRO A 48 13.86 5.87 16.18
CA PRO A 48 15.00 5.75 17.08
C PRO A 48 16.13 4.94 16.46
N SER A 49 17.38 5.32 16.79
CA SER A 49 18.59 4.58 16.43
C SER A 49 19.09 3.78 17.62
N MET A 50 19.69 2.61 17.38
CA MET A 50 20.22 1.75 18.44
C MET A 50 21.46 2.34 19.13
N LYS A 51 22.31 3.04 18.41
CA LYS A 51 23.52 3.69 18.96
C LYS A 51 24.34 2.73 19.80
N GLY A 52 24.60 1.54 19.28
CA GLY A 52 25.37 0.48 19.95
C GLY A 52 24.66 -0.23 21.11
N ARG A 53 23.39 0.08 21.40
CA ARG A 53 22.62 -0.58 22.47
C ARG A 53 21.97 -1.85 21.93
N LYS A 54 21.80 -2.87 22.80
CA LYS A 54 20.92 -3.99 22.50
C LYS A 54 19.46 -3.51 22.51
N VAL A 55 18.74 -3.79 21.42
CA VAL A 55 17.38 -3.28 21.24
C VAL A 55 16.38 -4.13 22.03
N PHE A 56 16.03 -5.30 21.50
CA PHE A 56 14.99 -6.13 22.12
C PHE A 56 15.50 -6.88 23.34
N GLY A 57 14.70 -6.86 24.40
CA GLY A 57 15.02 -7.37 25.73
C GLY A 57 15.79 -6.41 26.63
N VAL A 58 16.24 -5.23 26.10
CA VAL A 58 16.93 -4.19 26.89
C VAL A 58 16.31 -2.82 26.66
N LEU A 59 16.52 -2.21 25.47
CA LEU A 59 15.96 -0.89 25.16
C LEU A 59 14.43 -0.95 25.00
N VAL A 60 13.96 -2.02 24.40
CA VAL A 60 12.53 -2.39 24.30
C VAL A 60 12.41 -3.73 25.03
N PRO A 61 11.91 -3.75 26.28
CA PRO A 61 11.77 -4.96 27.06
C PRO A 61 10.83 -5.97 26.39
N TYR A 62 11.08 -7.25 26.59
CA TYR A 62 10.15 -8.29 26.13
C TYR A 62 8.90 -8.33 27.02
N ASN A 63 7.78 -8.67 26.39
CA ASN A 63 6.46 -8.80 27.01
C ASN A 63 5.88 -7.50 27.60
N GLU A 64 6.45 -6.35 27.23
CA GLU A 64 5.95 -5.04 27.59
C GLU A 64 5.38 -4.29 26.38
N LEU A 65 4.38 -3.44 26.65
CA LEU A 65 3.75 -2.62 25.62
C LEU A 65 4.73 -1.57 25.08
N TRP A 66 4.90 -1.54 23.77
CA TRP A 66 5.74 -0.58 23.08
C TRP A 66 4.92 0.18 22.01
N ARG A 67 5.08 1.52 21.98
CA ARG A 67 4.46 2.40 20.99
C ARG A 67 4.93 2.21 19.54
N THR A 68 5.70 1.16 19.29
CA THR A 68 6.25 0.78 17.97
C THR A 68 6.98 1.92 17.28
N GLY A 69 7.91 2.55 18.03
CA GLY A 69 8.68 3.71 17.62
C GLY A 69 9.19 4.49 18.82
N ALA A 70 9.21 5.81 18.71
CA ALA A 70 9.60 6.74 19.75
C ALA A 70 8.69 7.98 19.76
N ASN A 71 8.74 8.80 20.81
CA ASN A 71 7.92 10.01 20.97
C ASN A 71 6.42 9.68 20.97
N ALA A 72 5.62 10.29 20.07
CA ALA A 72 4.23 9.94 19.89
C ALA A 72 4.07 8.50 19.36
N SER A 73 2.91 7.89 19.56
CA SER A 73 2.56 6.59 19.01
C SER A 73 2.65 6.60 17.47
N THR A 74 3.10 5.50 16.88
CA THR A 74 3.11 5.30 15.44
C THR A 74 1.68 5.31 14.91
N LYS A 75 1.41 6.08 13.86
CA LYS A 75 0.09 6.20 13.24
C LYS A 75 0.06 5.48 11.90
N VAL A 76 -0.95 4.65 11.70
CA VAL A 76 -1.22 3.98 10.43
C VAL A 76 -2.60 4.39 9.94
N THR A 77 -2.66 4.94 8.73
CA THR A 77 -3.90 5.39 8.09
C THR A 77 -4.19 4.53 6.88
N PHE A 78 -5.41 4.02 6.80
CA PHE A 78 -5.95 3.30 5.65
C PHE A 78 -7.07 4.14 5.02
N SER A 79 -7.00 4.39 3.71
CA SER A 79 -8.04 5.14 2.98
C SER A 79 -9.30 4.33 2.73
N GLU A 80 -9.20 2.99 2.75
CA GLU A 80 -10.29 2.04 2.57
C GLU A 80 -10.26 0.97 3.67
N ASN A 81 -11.35 0.18 3.77
CA ASN A 81 -11.39 -0.96 4.68
C ASN A 81 -10.33 -2.00 4.29
N VAL A 82 -9.71 -2.62 5.30
CA VAL A 82 -8.66 -3.63 5.11
C VAL A 82 -8.85 -4.79 6.07
N LYS A 83 -8.10 -5.87 5.87
CA LYS A 83 -7.91 -6.90 6.90
C LYS A 83 -6.44 -6.93 7.30
N VAL A 84 -6.16 -6.84 8.60
CA VAL A 84 -4.82 -6.95 9.16
C VAL A 84 -4.77 -8.13 10.11
N GLY A 85 -3.79 -9.01 9.92
CA GLY A 85 -3.72 -10.24 10.71
C GLY A 85 -5.00 -11.10 10.60
N GLY A 86 -5.74 -11.00 9.49
CA GLY A 86 -7.00 -11.71 9.28
C GLY A 86 -8.24 -11.04 9.89
N GLN A 87 -8.11 -9.94 10.63
CA GLN A 87 -9.20 -9.21 11.27
C GLN A 87 -9.60 -7.98 10.43
N GLU A 88 -10.89 -7.71 10.33
CA GLU A 88 -11.40 -6.54 9.61
C GLU A 88 -11.08 -5.24 10.35
N LEU A 89 -10.56 -4.27 9.63
CA LEU A 89 -10.27 -2.94 10.10
C LEU A 89 -10.90 -1.92 9.14
N LYS A 90 -11.74 -1.05 9.67
CA LYS A 90 -12.40 0.00 8.88
C LYS A 90 -11.36 1.04 8.44
N LYS A 91 -11.65 1.76 7.37
CA LYS A 91 -10.86 2.93 6.96
C LYS A 91 -10.74 3.93 8.09
N GLY A 92 -9.57 4.53 8.24
CA GLY A 92 -9.28 5.47 9.32
C GLY A 92 -7.83 5.46 9.73
N THR A 93 -7.53 6.21 10.78
CA THR A 93 -6.19 6.28 11.40
C THR A 93 -6.20 5.56 12.74
N TYR A 94 -5.16 4.77 12.97
CA TYR A 94 -4.99 3.97 14.17
C TYR A 94 -3.59 4.15 14.74
N ALA A 95 -3.47 4.08 16.06
CA ALA A 95 -2.18 3.97 16.71
C ALA A 95 -1.70 2.51 16.65
N LEU A 96 -0.48 2.31 16.19
CA LEU A 96 0.17 0.99 16.14
C LEU A 96 0.98 0.80 17.42
N TYR A 97 0.60 -0.19 18.21
CA TYR A 97 1.37 -0.70 19.33
C TYR A 97 1.83 -2.13 19.08
N SER A 98 2.86 -2.53 19.80
CA SER A 98 3.30 -3.92 19.80
C SER A 98 3.76 -4.35 21.18
N ILE A 99 3.70 -5.65 21.44
CA ILE A 99 4.31 -6.28 22.62
C ILE A 99 5.34 -7.27 22.07
N PRO A 100 6.62 -6.89 22.00
CA PRO A 100 7.68 -7.77 21.53
C PRO A 100 7.87 -8.95 22.48
N GLY A 101 7.99 -10.15 21.92
CA GLY A 101 8.41 -11.34 22.62
C GLY A 101 9.54 -12.02 21.84
N GLU A 102 10.27 -12.91 22.46
CA GLU A 102 11.39 -13.61 21.80
C GLU A 102 10.91 -14.50 20.63
N LYS A 103 9.75 -15.12 20.78
CA LYS A 103 9.21 -16.10 19.80
C LYS A 103 8.00 -15.58 19.04
N GLU A 104 7.30 -14.62 19.60
CA GLU A 104 6.06 -14.08 19.06
C GLU A 104 5.87 -12.63 19.52
N TRP A 105 5.37 -11.79 18.63
CA TRP A 105 5.00 -10.42 18.91
C TRP A 105 3.49 -10.26 18.84
N THR A 106 2.90 -9.55 19.80
CA THR A 106 1.51 -9.08 19.66
C THR A 106 1.51 -7.75 18.94
N ILE A 107 0.74 -7.64 17.86
CA ILE A 107 0.48 -6.41 17.11
C ILE A 107 -0.89 -5.89 17.47
N ILE A 108 -1.00 -4.58 17.68
CA ILE A 108 -2.20 -3.92 18.19
C ILE A 108 -2.48 -2.67 17.36
N PHE A 109 -3.70 -2.57 16.84
CA PHE A 109 -4.24 -1.33 16.28
C PHE A 109 -5.26 -0.76 17.26
N ASN A 110 -4.98 0.43 17.78
CA ASN A 110 -5.79 1.10 18.79
C ASN A 110 -6.45 2.35 18.21
N LYS A 111 -7.68 2.64 18.61
CA LYS A 111 -8.43 3.79 18.08
C LYS A 111 -7.95 5.15 18.61
N ASN A 112 -7.25 5.16 19.75
CA ASN A 112 -6.73 6.39 20.35
C ASN A 112 -5.35 6.70 19.77
N ILE A 113 -5.26 7.78 19.01
CA ILE A 113 -4.05 8.20 18.28
C ILE A 113 -3.28 9.33 18.94
N ASP A 114 -3.71 9.81 20.10
CA ASP A 114 -3.19 11.04 20.70
C ASP A 114 -2.20 10.79 21.85
N HIS A 115 -1.89 9.52 22.15
CA HIS A 115 -0.96 9.19 23.22
C HIS A 115 0.49 9.55 22.88
N TRP A 116 1.15 10.15 23.86
CA TRP A 116 2.60 10.28 23.87
C TRP A 116 3.21 9.07 24.58
N GLY A 117 3.80 8.17 23.82
CA GLY A 117 4.33 6.94 24.37
C GLY A 117 3.29 5.82 24.47
N ALA A 118 3.42 5.01 25.50
CA ALA A 118 2.46 3.97 25.88
C ALA A 118 1.57 4.39 27.06
N ASP A 119 1.84 5.57 27.65
CA ASP A 119 1.06 6.08 28.76
C ASP A 119 -0.37 6.38 28.34
N GLY A 120 -1.32 5.98 29.17
CA GLY A 120 -2.75 6.14 28.89
C GLY A 120 -3.34 5.10 27.93
N TYR A 121 -2.54 4.16 27.40
CA TYR A 121 -3.07 3.05 26.61
C TYR A 121 -4.15 2.27 27.38
N LYS A 122 -5.21 1.92 26.67
CA LYS A 122 -6.31 1.12 27.20
C LYS A 122 -6.63 0.00 26.22
N GLN A 123 -6.66 -1.23 26.69
CA GLN A 123 -6.91 -2.39 25.85
C GLN A 123 -8.35 -2.43 25.30
N GLU A 124 -9.31 -1.83 25.98
CA GLU A 124 -10.69 -1.69 25.51
C GLU A 124 -10.83 -0.76 24.29
N GLU A 125 -9.77 -0.03 23.97
CA GLU A 125 -9.68 0.81 22.76
C GLU A 125 -9.01 0.08 21.60
N ASP A 126 -8.58 -1.16 21.77
CA ASP A 126 -8.03 -1.98 20.68
C ASP A 126 -9.15 -2.31 19.68
N VAL A 127 -8.85 -2.10 18.42
CA VAL A 127 -9.73 -2.43 17.31
C VAL A 127 -9.33 -3.78 16.69
N CYS A 128 -8.03 -4.07 16.75
CA CYS A 128 -7.46 -5.28 16.19
C CYS A 128 -6.23 -5.68 17.01
N ARG A 129 -6.14 -6.98 17.36
CA ARG A 129 -5.00 -7.56 18.10
C ARG A 129 -4.75 -8.97 17.61
N PHE A 130 -3.52 -9.25 17.21
CA PHE A 130 -3.09 -10.56 16.69
C PHE A 130 -1.60 -10.76 16.92
N THR A 131 -1.12 -11.97 16.66
CA THR A 131 0.28 -12.30 16.84
C THR A 131 0.99 -12.55 15.52
N VAL A 132 2.30 -12.22 15.50
CA VAL A 132 3.21 -12.48 14.37
C VAL A 132 4.54 -13.01 14.91
N LYS A 133 5.23 -13.81 14.11
CA LYS A 133 6.53 -14.36 14.51
C LYS A 133 7.67 -13.44 14.03
N PRO A 134 8.60 -13.08 14.93
CA PRO A 134 9.81 -12.38 14.51
C PRO A 134 10.72 -13.32 13.72
N ILE A 135 11.39 -12.76 12.73
CA ILE A 135 12.45 -13.41 11.99
C ILE A 135 13.79 -12.72 12.21
N SER A 136 14.87 -13.46 12.10
CA SER A 136 16.22 -12.90 12.10
C SER A 136 16.46 -12.18 10.77
N PHE A 137 16.82 -10.91 10.86
CA PHE A 137 17.19 -10.13 9.69
C PHE A 137 18.70 -10.24 9.44
N PRO A 138 19.14 -10.49 8.20
CA PRO A 138 20.55 -10.81 7.93
C PRO A 138 21.50 -9.64 8.18
N SER A 139 20.99 -8.41 8.08
CA SER A 139 21.77 -7.17 8.29
C SER A 139 21.27 -6.43 9.51
N THR A 140 22.19 -5.73 10.20
CA THR A 140 21.80 -4.86 11.31
C THR A 140 21.13 -3.59 10.81
N VAL A 141 19.90 -3.33 11.25
CA VAL A 141 19.13 -2.12 10.96
C VAL A 141 19.35 -1.13 12.10
N GLU A 142 20.21 -0.14 11.91
CA GLU A 142 20.60 0.84 12.94
C GLU A 142 19.43 1.69 13.42
N SER A 143 18.63 2.23 12.51
CA SER A 143 17.46 3.04 12.85
C SER A 143 16.18 2.25 12.63
N PHE A 144 15.27 2.25 13.59
CA PHE A 144 13.96 1.62 13.44
C PHE A 144 13.30 2.02 12.12
N THR A 145 12.93 1.03 11.34
CA THR A 145 12.38 1.22 9.99
C THR A 145 11.06 0.48 9.84
N ILE A 146 10.06 1.18 9.34
CA ILE A 146 8.82 0.61 8.84
C ILE A 146 8.84 0.73 7.33
N SER A 147 8.52 -0.35 6.61
CA SER A 147 8.37 -0.39 5.16
C SER A 147 7.05 -1.04 4.77
N ILE A 148 6.64 -0.81 3.52
CA ILE A 148 5.47 -1.45 2.92
C ILE A 148 5.98 -2.25 1.73
N ASP A 149 5.88 -3.57 1.82
CA ASP A 149 6.54 -4.52 0.95
C ASP A 149 5.54 -5.50 0.30
N ASN A 150 6.01 -6.36 -0.60
CA ASN A 150 5.21 -7.42 -1.25
C ASN A 150 3.91 -6.90 -1.87
N LEU A 151 4.01 -5.79 -2.61
CA LEU A 151 2.86 -5.08 -3.19
C LEU A 151 2.15 -5.93 -4.26
N LYS A 152 0.85 -6.18 -4.04
CA LYS A 152 -0.07 -6.83 -4.98
C LYS A 152 -1.36 -5.99 -5.02
N ASN A 153 -2.19 -6.16 -6.05
CA ASN A 153 -3.44 -5.41 -6.14
C ASN A 153 -4.35 -5.57 -4.91
N GLY A 154 -4.38 -6.74 -4.32
CA GLY A 154 -5.24 -7.07 -3.18
C GLY A 154 -4.51 -7.23 -1.84
N SER A 155 -3.20 -7.00 -1.74
CA SER A 155 -2.46 -7.21 -0.50
C SER A 155 -1.10 -6.54 -0.49
N CYS A 156 -0.58 -6.32 0.71
CA CYS A 156 0.80 -5.94 0.97
C CYS A 156 1.22 -6.43 2.36
N ASP A 157 2.47 -6.19 2.69
CA ASP A 157 3.02 -6.42 4.00
C ASP A 157 3.52 -5.09 4.59
N ILE A 158 3.24 -4.84 5.87
CA ILE A 158 3.91 -3.80 6.66
C ILE A 158 5.01 -4.49 7.46
N SER A 159 6.26 -4.16 7.19
CA SER A 159 7.44 -4.73 7.85
C SER A 159 8.00 -3.76 8.88
N LEU A 160 8.27 -4.26 10.09
CA LEU A 160 8.92 -3.54 11.18
C LEU A 160 10.31 -4.14 11.38
N ALA A 161 11.38 -3.37 11.13
CA ALA A 161 12.75 -3.84 11.22
C ALA A 161 13.59 -2.96 12.15
N TRP A 162 14.29 -3.59 13.11
CA TRP A 162 15.26 -2.92 13.97
C TRP A 162 16.29 -3.92 14.51
N ASP A 163 17.55 -3.51 14.60
CA ASP A 163 18.67 -4.39 14.91
C ASP A 163 18.72 -5.58 13.93
N LYS A 164 18.67 -6.80 14.40
CA LYS A 164 18.60 -8.04 13.59
C LYS A 164 17.24 -8.71 13.65
N THR A 165 16.19 -7.95 13.92
CA THR A 165 14.82 -8.48 14.07
C THR A 165 13.89 -7.80 13.11
N GLN A 166 13.09 -8.60 12.41
CA GLN A 166 11.99 -8.13 11.60
C GLN A 166 10.70 -8.87 11.97
N VAL A 167 9.60 -8.14 11.98
CA VAL A 167 8.24 -8.73 11.98
C VAL A 167 7.46 -8.20 10.80
N THR A 168 6.56 -9.02 10.27
CA THR A 168 5.75 -8.71 9.10
C THR A 168 4.28 -8.79 9.46
N ILE A 169 3.54 -7.74 9.13
CA ILE A 169 2.10 -7.59 9.34
C ILE A 169 1.42 -7.75 7.98
N PRO A 170 0.73 -8.86 7.70
CA PRO A 170 0.02 -9.02 6.44
C PRO A 170 -1.22 -8.13 6.41
N VAL A 171 -1.41 -7.44 5.28
CA VAL A 171 -2.55 -6.57 5.00
C VAL A 171 -3.24 -7.07 3.74
N VAL A 172 -4.53 -7.36 3.85
CA VAL A 172 -5.40 -7.69 2.71
C VAL A 172 -6.32 -6.51 2.45
N LEU A 173 -6.38 -6.09 1.18
CA LEU A 173 -7.13 -4.92 0.72
C LEU A 173 -8.47 -5.34 0.12
N THR A 174 -9.44 -4.45 0.15
CA THR A 174 -10.77 -4.65 -0.46
C THR A 174 -10.81 -4.29 -1.95
N THR A 175 -9.65 -4.26 -2.61
CA THR A 175 -9.55 -3.90 -4.04
C THR A 175 -10.43 -4.78 -4.91
N ASP A 176 -10.48 -6.09 -4.65
CA ASP A 176 -11.28 -7.02 -5.43
C ASP A 176 -12.77 -6.73 -5.32
N GLU A 177 -13.30 -6.61 -4.11
CA GLU A 177 -14.71 -6.31 -3.86
C GLU A 177 -15.11 -4.96 -4.46
N SER A 178 -14.25 -3.95 -4.32
CA SER A 178 -14.46 -2.61 -4.88
C SER A 178 -14.45 -2.61 -6.40
N MET A 179 -13.51 -3.32 -7.04
CA MET A 179 -13.43 -3.47 -8.48
C MET A 179 -14.62 -4.23 -9.06
N VAL A 180 -14.99 -5.35 -8.46
CA VAL A 180 -16.16 -6.14 -8.91
C VAL A 180 -17.44 -5.30 -8.80
N SER A 181 -17.61 -4.54 -7.72
CA SER A 181 -18.75 -3.63 -7.54
C SER A 181 -18.78 -2.52 -8.62
N SER A 182 -17.62 -1.90 -8.89
CA SER A 182 -17.48 -0.86 -9.91
C SER A 182 -17.76 -1.39 -11.32
N ILE A 183 -17.22 -2.57 -11.64
CA ILE A 183 -17.48 -3.24 -12.92
C ILE A 183 -18.97 -3.49 -13.10
N LYS A 184 -19.64 -4.04 -12.07
CA LYS A 184 -21.09 -4.29 -12.13
C LYS A 184 -21.90 -3.04 -12.42
N LYS A 185 -21.54 -1.91 -11.79
CA LYS A 185 -22.17 -0.60 -12.05
C LYS A 185 -21.91 -0.10 -13.47
N ALA A 186 -20.67 -0.21 -13.95
CA ALA A 186 -20.29 0.29 -15.27
C ALA A 186 -20.95 -0.53 -16.41
N MET A 187 -21.29 -1.81 -16.15
CA MET A 187 -21.90 -2.68 -17.15
C MET A 187 -23.35 -2.34 -17.52
N ASP A 188 -24.01 -1.42 -16.82
CA ASP A 188 -25.35 -0.93 -17.17
C ASP A 188 -25.36 -0.02 -18.43
N GLY A 189 -24.21 0.50 -18.85
CA GLY A 189 -24.09 1.32 -20.07
C GLY A 189 -22.64 1.56 -20.54
N PRO A 190 -21.79 0.52 -20.62
CA PRO A 190 -20.36 0.74 -20.69
C PRO A 190 -19.82 1.10 -22.06
N SER A 191 -18.73 1.85 -22.08
CA SER A 191 -17.90 2.13 -23.25
C SER A 191 -17.03 0.90 -23.63
N ALA A 192 -16.39 0.95 -24.80
CA ALA A 192 -15.39 -0.05 -25.18
C ALA A 192 -14.24 -0.16 -24.17
N GLY A 193 -13.82 0.99 -23.60
CA GLY A 193 -12.78 1.03 -22.58
C GLY A 193 -13.17 0.34 -21.27
N ASP A 194 -14.40 0.50 -20.83
CA ASP A 194 -14.91 -0.14 -19.62
C ASP A 194 -14.94 -1.67 -19.77
N TYR A 195 -15.40 -2.16 -20.93
CA TYR A 195 -15.37 -3.59 -21.22
C TYR A 195 -13.95 -4.16 -21.27
N TYR A 196 -13.00 -3.43 -21.88
CA TYR A 196 -11.60 -3.82 -21.87
C TYR A 196 -11.02 -3.88 -20.46
N ALA A 197 -11.23 -2.84 -19.67
CA ALA A 197 -10.72 -2.78 -18.29
C ALA A 197 -11.28 -3.92 -17.42
N ALA A 198 -12.57 -4.22 -17.56
CA ALA A 198 -13.23 -5.32 -16.87
C ALA A 198 -12.64 -6.69 -17.27
N ALA A 199 -12.51 -6.94 -18.58
CA ALA A 199 -11.94 -8.19 -19.09
C ALA A 199 -10.49 -8.38 -18.65
N ARG A 200 -9.69 -7.31 -18.69
CA ARG A 200 -8.30 -7.31 -18.25
C ARG A 200 -8.18 -7.66 -16.76
N TYR A 201 -8.95 -7.02 -15.91
CA TYR A 201 -8.95 -7.29 -14.47
C TYR A 201 -9.30 -8.77 -14.18
N TYR A 202 -10.32 -9.33 -14.88
CA TYR A 202 -10.70 -10.73 -14.71
C TYR A 202 -9.60 -11.69 -15.18
N HIS A 203 -8.85 -11.31 -16.21
CA HIS A 203 -7.71 -12.08 -16.68
C HIS A 203 -6.56 -12.08 -15.67
N GLU A 204 -6.16 -10.90 -15.17
CA GLU A 204 -5.04 -10.70 -14.25
C GLU A 204 -5.29 -11.37 -12.88
N GLU A 205 -6.52 -11.27 -12.38
CA GLU A 205 -6.94 -11.85 -11.09
C GLU A 205 -7.45 -13.31 -11.21
N ASN A 206 -7.25 -13.97 -12.35
CA ASN A 206 -7.65 -15.36 -12.57
C ASN A 206 -9.13 -15.66 -12.28
N LYS A 207 -10.03 -14.73 -12.63
CA LYS A 207 -11.48 -14.86 -12.46
C LYS A 207 -12.13 -15.61 -13.65
N ASP A 208 -13.45 -15.53 -13.75
CA ASP A 208 -14.22 -16.21 -14.80
C ASP A 208 -13.77 -15.82 -16.22
N VAL A 209 -13.15 -16.78 -16.91
CA VAL A 209 -12.60 -16.60 -18.25
C VAL A 209 -13.72 -16.41 -19.28
N LYS A 210 -14.87 -17.06 -19.12
CA LYS A 210 -16.00 -16.92 -20.06
C LYS A 210 -16.57 -15.51 -20.02
N GLN A 211 -16.75 -14.98 -18.83
CA GLN A 211 -17.19 -13.60 -18.64
C GLN A 211 -16.18 -12.59 -19.20
N ALA A 212 -14.89 -12.82 -18.98
CA ALA A 212 -13.83 -11.98 -19.55
C ALA A 212 -13.82 -12.02 -21.08
N LEU A 213 -14.02 -13.19 -21.68
CA LEU A 213 -14.14 -13.33 -23.14
C LEU A 213 -15.36 -12.60 -23.70
N GLU A 214 -16.51 -12.66 -23.03
CA GLU A 214 -17.69 -11.88 -23.41
C GLU A 214 -17.38 -10.38 -23.44
N TRP A 215 -16.76 -9.85 -22.39
CA TRP A 215 -16.45 -8.43 -22.30
C TRP A 215 -15.38 -7.98 -23.29
N VAL A 216 -14.32 -8.75 -23.50
CA VAL A 216 -13.32 -8.37 -24.51
C VAL A 216 -13.90 -8.36 -25.92
N ASN A 217 -14.86 -9.23 -26.22
CA ASN A 217 -15.59 -9.21 -27.50
C ASN A 217 -16.46 -7.94 -27.61
N LYS A 218 -17.23 -7.59 -26.57
CA LYS A 218 -18.00 -6.34 -26.52
C LYS A 218 -17.12 -5.10 -26.65
N SER A 219 -15.92 -5.15 -26.11
CA SER A 219 -14.93 -4.07 -26.27
C SER A 219 -14.54 -3.90 -27.74
N LEU A 220 -14.25 -5.00 -28.43
CA LEU A 220 -13.92 -4.97 -29.87
C LEU A 220 -15.11 -4.50 -30.72
N GLU A 221 -16.32 -4.96 -30.42
CA GLU A 221 -17.56 -4.54 -31.14
C GLU A 221 -17.79 -3.02 -31.04
N LYS A 222 -17.58 -2.43 -29.86
CA LYS A 222 -17.83 -1.00 -29.62
C LYS A 222 -16.66 -0.10 -30.02
N GLY A 223 -15.42 -0.55 -29.85
CA GLY A 223 -14.21 0.27 -30.00
C GLY A 223 -13.36 -0.04 -31.23
N GLY A 224 -13.74 -1.07 -31.98
CA GLY A 224 -12.97 -1.58 -33.11
C GLY A 224 -11.72 -2.36 -32.70
N ASP A 225 -11.03 -2.89 -33.67
CA ASP A 225 -9.85 -3.70 -33.49
C ASP A 225 -8.66 -2.83 -33.02
N LYS A 226 -8.20 -3.09 -31.82
CA LYS A 226 -6.98 -2.53 -31.24
C LYS A 226 -6.03 -3.66 -30.89
N PHE A 227 -4.74 -3.52 -31.21
CA PHE A 227 -3.77 -4.61 -31.00
C PHE A 227 -3.69 -5.07 -29.54
N TRP A 228 -3.81 -4.16 -28.57
CA TRP A 228 -3.79 -4.53 -27.14
C TRP A 228 -5.06 -5.24 -26.68
N ILE A 229 -6.24 -4.92 -27.25
CA ILE A 229 -7.49 -5.62 -26.95
C ILE A 229 -7.45 -7.03 -27.54
N LEU A 230 -6.97 -7.16 -28.77
CA LEU A 230 -6.78 -8.46 -29.42
C LEU A 230 -5.76 -9.32 -28.65
N ARG A 231 -4.67 -8.74 -28.14
CA ARG A 231 -3.73 -9.46 -27.29
C ARG A 231 -4.41 -10.05 -26.07
N LEU A 232 -5.24 -9.26 -25.36
CA LEU A 232 -6.00 -9.75 -24.21
C LEU A 232 -6.95 -10.87 -24.60
N LYS A 233 -7.67 -10.72 -25.72
CA LYS A 233 -8.56 -11.78 -26.24
C LYS A 233 -7.79 -13.08 -26.51
N ALA A 234 -6.65 -13.01 -27.14
CA ALA A 234 -5.80 -14.18 -27.41
C ALA A 234 -5.38 -14.91 -26.12
N LEU A 235 -4.97 -14.15 -25.10
CA LEU A 235 -4.62 -14.72 -23.79
C LEU A 235 -5.81 -15.41 -23.12
N LEU A 236 -6.99 -14.82 -23.18
CA LEU A 236 -8.23 -15.40 -22.64
C LEU A 236 -8.67 -16.65 -23.41
N GLN A 237 -8.54 -16.66 -24.73
CA GLN A 237 -8.81 -17.84 -25.56
C GLN A 237 -7.88 -19.00 -25.20
N ALA A 238 -6.58 -18.76 -25.09
CA ALA A 238 -5.61 -19.77 -24.66
C ALA A 238 -5.93 -20.31 -23.26
N LYS A 239 -6.32 -19.42 -22.34
CA LYS A 239 -6.71 -19.81 -20.99
C LYS A 239 -8.00 -20.64 -20.94
N SER A 240 -8.89 -20.47 -21.91
CA SER A 240 -10.09 -21.32 -22.08
C SER A 240 -9.83 -22.63 -22.83
N GLY A 241 -8.60 -22.86 -23.30
CA GLY A 241 -8.23 -24.04 -24.11
C GLY A 241 -8.36 -23.86 -25.62
N ASP A 242 -8.86 -22.71 -26.10
CA ASP A 242 -8.93 -22.39 -27.52
C ASP A 242 -7.58 -21.90 -28.05
N TYR A 243 -6.60 -22.79 -28.14
CA TYR A 243 -5.28 -22.45 -28.67
C TYR A 243 -5.28 -22.04 -30.13
N SER A 244 -6.20 -22.61 -30.92
CA SER A 244 -6.32 -22.25 -32.35
C SER A 244 -6.78 -20.83 -32.55
N GLY A 245 -7.87 -20.44 -31.87
CA GLY A 245 -8.37 -19.06 -31.85
C GLY A 245 -7.38 -18.06 -31.28
N ALA A 246 -6.70 -18.45 -30.20
CA ALA A 246 -5.66 -17.64 -29.56
C ALA A 246 -4.52 -17.29 -30.52
N ILE A 247 -4.01 -18.25 -31.27
CA ILE A 247 -2.95 -18.05 -32.28
C ILE A 247 -3.42 -17.07 -33.36
N THR A 248 -4.58 -17.30 -33.97
CA THR A 248 -5.14 -16.44 -35.02
C THR A 248 -5.32 -14.99 -34.49
N THR A 249 -5.85 -14.85 -33.28
CA THR A 249 -6.10 -13.53 -32.70
C THR A 249 -4.78 -12.80 -32.35
N ALA A 250 -3.76 -13.53 -31.91
CA ALA A 250 -2.44 -12.97 -31.60
C ALA A 250 -1.70 -12.54 -32.87
N GLU A 251 -1.82 -13.29 -33.98
CA GLU A 251 -1.27 -12.91 -35.27
C GLU A 251 -1.90 -11.59 -35.78
N LYS A 252 -3.24 -11.44 -35.66
CA LYS A 252 -3.92 -10.17 -35.97
C LYS A 252 -3.47 -9.02 -35.07
N SER A 253 -3.29 -9.27 -33.80
CA SER A 253 -2.73 -8.28 -32.85
C SER A 253 -1.34 -7.81 -33.29
N SER A 254 -0.47 -8.74 -33.68
CA SER A 254 0.89 -8.43 -34.16
C SER A 254 0.89 -7.60 -35.45
N GLU A 255 -0.02 -7.91 -36.39
CA GLU A 255 -0.17 -7.16 -37.64
C GLU A 255 -0.55 -5.70 -37.35
N LEU A 256 -1.56 -5.47 -36.51
CA LEU A 256 -2.00 -4.12 -36.14
C LEU A 256 -0.94 -3.35 -35.38
N ALA A 257 -0.25 -4.00 -34.44
CA ALA A 257 0.84 -3.38 -33.66
C ALA A 257 1.98 -2.91 -34.57
N LYS A 258 2.36 -3.71 -35.58
CA LYS A 258 3.37 -3.32 -36.61
C LYS A 258 2.93 -2.12 -37.43
N LYS A 259 1.64 -1.99 -37.77
CA LYS A 259 1.11 -0.82 -38.50
C LYS A 259 1.16 0.47 -37.65
N GLU A 260 1.21 0.35 -36.33
CA GLU A 260 1.30 1.47 -35.38
C GLU A 260 2.72 1.61 -34.79
N ASP A 261 3.73 1.07 -35.47
CA ASP A 261 5.18 1.13 -35.08
C ASP A 261 5.47 0.60 -33.67
N ASN A 262 4.63 -0.31 -33.17
CA ASN A 262 4.81 -0.95 -31.87
C ASN A 262 5.52 -2.30 -32.02
N SER A 263 6.72 -2.45 -31.50
CA SER A 263 7.54 -3.66 -31.58
C SER A 263 7.33 -4.64 -30.42
N ASP A 264 6.78 -4.20 -29.30
CA ASP A 264 6.64 -5.05 -28.10
C ASP A 264 5.55 -6.10 -28.26
N TYR A 265 4.40 -5.73 -28.79
CA TYR A 265 3.29 -6.66 -28.93
C TYR A 265 3.58 -7.82 -29.91
N PRO A 266 4.20 -7.60 -31.08
CA PRO A 266 4.64 -8.69 -31.93
C PRO A 266 5.56 -9.67 -31.21
N ARG A 267 6.57 -9.20 -30.48
CA ARG A 267 7.49 -10.05 -29.70
C ARG A 267 6.74 -10.88 -28.65
N MET A 268 5.90 -10.23 -27.83
CA MET A 268 5.09 -10.93 -26.82
C MET A 268 4.12 -11.94 -27.43
N ASN A 269 3.54 -11.64 -28.59
CA ASN A 269 2.63 -12.55 -29.28
C ASN A 269 3.39 -13.75 -29.85
N ASP A 270 4.55 -13.57 -30.46
CA ASP A 270 5.36 -14.64 -31.02
C ASP A 270 5.80 -15.65 -29.93
N GLU A 271 6.19 -15.16 -28.75
CA GLU A 271 6.50 -16.01 -27.58
C GLU A 271 5.28 -16.87 -27.19
N SER A 272 4.11 -16.26 -27.09
CA SER A 272 2.88 -16.97 -26.72
C SER A 272 2.41 -17.95 -27.79
N ILE A 273 2.48 -17.56 -29.05
CA ILE A 273 2.14 -18.44 -30.19
C ILE A 273 3.02 -19.70 -30.21
N LYS A 274 4.31 -19.54 -29.95
CA LYS A 274 5.24 -20.69 -29.84
C LYS A 274 4.82 -21.64 -28.73
N GLU A 275 4.45 -21.13 -27.57
CA GLU A 275 3.95 -21.93 -26.47
C GLU A 275 2.64 -22.65 -26.83
N TRP A 276 1.68 -21.92 -27.38
CA TRP A 276 0.34 -22.48 -27.70
C TRP A 276 0.36 -23.51 -28.83
N LYS A 277 1.29 -23.38 -29.79
CA LYS A 277 1.51 -24.41 -30.82
C LYS A 277 1.93 -25.74 -30.26
N SER A 278 2.63 -25.76 -29.11
CA SER A 278 3.03 -27.00 -28.44
C SER A 278 1.90 -27.67 -27.63
N LYS A 279 0.79 -26.95 -27.43
CA LYS A 279 -0.38 -27.41 -26.65
C LYS A 279 -1.59 -27.76 -27.54
N LYS A 280 -1.48 -27.49 -28.82
CA LYS A 280 -2.50 -27.79 -29.86
C LYS A 280 -2.36 -29.23 -30.37
#